data_993debdf89d90065460556066ef63017
#
_entry.id   993debdf89d90065460556066ef63017
#
_cell.length_a   1.000
_cell.length_b   1.000
_cell.length_c   1.000
_cell.angle_alpha   90.00
_cell.angle_beta   90.00
_cell.angle_gamma   90.00
#
_symmetry.space_group_name_H-M   'P 1'
#
loop_
_entity.id
_entity.type
_entity.pdbx_description
1 polymer ?
#
loop_
_entity_poly.entity_id
_entity_poly.type
_entity_poly.pdbx_seq_one_letter_code
_entity_poly.pdbx_strand_id
1 'polypeptide(L)'
;LREVIYDALNKYLRFTKPSGPNNLGGPCPFHKDGAEKKPSFYMNTESGVFYCHTCHVKGTFVQFLKAMGASAREVDFHLEVARHRPKRRRDPLKRAAGVGEHFLNEALLGVFQFCPKSLVKDGFDPKLLAKLEVGFDKKNMRITFPLRDLHGMLVGINGRTVLDEWPRYQVYKADDLKEFAADDAESRARYAVYDIKNHDFLWNMHNVYPGAFYGSTDAVIIVEGYKACIWTIQQGIDNVVALQGSRMTAMQERILCRLGVTFILLLDNNKAGREGTYDTAIRLQKRGRRVNCCNYSEWAEESTQPDNLDDEEILAVLDAAQPFNRWRKQPWNTHLDDARRSRRGYAVT
;
A
#
# COMPACT_ATOMS: atom_id res chain seq x y z
N LEU A 1 9.65 -13.14 -5.18
CA LEU A 1 9.29 -13.86 -6.41
C LEU A 1 7.91 -14.51 -6.28
N ARG A 2 7.55 -15.09 -5.12
CA ARG A 2 6.24 -15.73 -4.89
C ARG A 2 5.08 -14.77 -5.08
N GLU A 3 5.14 -13.60 -4.48
CA GLU A 3 4.11 -12.55 -4.61
C GLU A 3 3.94 -12.13 -6.07
N VAL A 4 5.05 -11.86 -6.73
CA VAL A 4 5.09 -11.49 -8.15
C VAL A 4 4.47 -12.57 -9.04
N ILE A 5 4.78 -13.84 -8.74
CA ILE A 5 4.20 -15.00 -9.44
C ILE A 5 2.71 -15.13 -9.13
N TYR A 6 2.31 -14.94 -7.89
CA TYR A 6 0.91 -15.01 -7.46
C TYR A 6 0.04 -13.98 -8.20
N ASP A 7 0.50 -12.73 -8.27
CA ASP A 7 -0.19 -11.65 -9.00
C ASP A 7 -0.34 -11.98 -10.48
N ALA A 8 0.76 -12.36 -11.12
CA ALA A 8 0.73 -12.71 -12.52
C ALA A 8 -0.21 -13.90 -12.80
N LEU A 9 -0.18 -14.92 -11.95
CA LEU A 9 -1.07 -16.06 -12.12
C LEU A 9 -2.54 -15.69 -11.93
N ASN A 10 -2.87 -14.86 -10.95
CA ASN A 10 -4.24 -14.39 -10.73
C ASN A 10 -4.75 -13.49 -11.87
N LYS A 11 -3.86 -12.78 -12.55
CA LYS A 11 -4.23 -11.99 -13.73
C LYS A 11 -4.59 -12.87 -14.94
N TYR A 12 -3.82 -13.93 -15.15
CA TYR A 12 -3.90 -14.72 -16.39
C TYR A 12 -4.67 -16.04 -16.24
N LEU A 13 -4.86 -16.53 -15.00
CA LEU A 13 -5.57 -17.77 -14.75
C LEU A 13 -6.91 -17.49 -14.07
N ARG A 14 -7.92 -18.32 -14.37
CA ARG A 14 -9.28 -18.21 -13.79
C ARG A 14 -9.29 -18.35 -12.26
N PHE A 15 -8.34 -19.08 -11.70
CA PHE A 15 -8.12 -19.21 -10.27
C PHE A 15 -6.69 -19.66 -10.02
N THR A 16 -6.16 -19.34 -8.86
CA THR A 16 -4.85 -19.80 -8.38
C THR A 16 -4.99 -20.34 -6.97
N LYS A 17 -4.40 -21.49 -6.69
CA LYS A 17 -4.43 -22.14 -5.37
C LYS A 17 -3.04 -22.54 -4.93
N PRO A 18 -2.70 -22.41 -3.65
CA PRO A 18 -1.47 -22.99 -3.10
C PRO A 18 -1.44 -24.52 -3.31
N SER A 19 -0.26 -25.04 -3.68
CA SER A 19 -0.01 -26.45 -3.85
C SER A 19 1.32 -26.82 -3.21
N GLY A 20 1.29 -27.09 -1.91
CA GLY A 20 2.48 -27.25 -1.09
C GLY A 20 3.19 -25.90 -0.77
N PRO A 21 4.34 -25.96 -0.11
CA PRO A 21 5.00 -24.76 0.43
C PRO A 21 5.52 -23.80 -0.65
N ASN A 22 5.92 -24.29 -1.81
CA ASN A 22 6.60 -23.50 -2.83
C ASN A 22 5.97 -23.56 -4.22
N ASN A 23 4.72 -24.00 -4.35
CA ASN A 23 4.05 -24.07 -5.63
C ASN A 23 2.66 -23.39 -5.58
N LEU A 24 2.31 -22.78 -6.71
CA LEU A 24 0.97 -22.29 -7.00
C LEU A 24 0.41 -23.09 -8.18
N GLY A 25 -0.82 -23.57 -8.04
CA GLY A 25 -1.50 -24.36 -9.07
C GLY A 25 -2.74 -23.66 -9.60
N GLY A 26 -3.04 -23.84 -10.89
CA GLY A 26 -4.22 -23.31 -11.54
C GLY A 26 -4.61 -24.07 -12.81
N PRO A 27 -5.65 -23.65 -13.53
CA PRO A 27 -5.98 -24.20 -14.82
C PRO A 27 -4.87 -23.84 -15.83
N CYS A 28 -4.52 -24.75 -16.70
CA CYS A 28 -3.45 -24.49 -17.67
C CYS A 28 -3.94 -23.58 -18.81
N PRO A 29 -3.29 -22.44 -19.04
CA PRO A 29 -3.69 -21.52 -20.11
C PRO A 29 -3.25 -21.97 -21.51
N PHE A 30 -2.40 -23.02 -21.60
CA PHE A 30 -1.84 -23.52 -22.85
C PHE A 30 -2.66 -24.62 -23.51
N HIS A 31 -3.70 -25.12 -22.85
CA HIS A 31 -4.64 -26.07 -23.43
C HIS A 31 -6.04 -25.85 -22.87
N LYS A 32 -7.06 -26.18 -23.67
CA LYS A 32 -8.50 -26.01 -23.34
C LYS A 32 -8.86 -24.59 -22.88
N ASP A 33 -8.11 -23.58 -23.35
CA ASP A 33 -8.31 -22.16 -23.04
C ASP A 33 -8.45 -21.88 -21.53
N GLY A 34 -7.75 -22.66 -20.69
CA GLY A 34 -7.82 -22.53 -19.25
C GLY A 34 -9.18 -22.92 -18.62
N ALA A 35 -10.04 -23.65 -19.34
CA ALA A 35 -11.39 -24.01 -18.88
C ALA A 35 -11.43 -25.17 -17.86
N GLU A 36 -10.27 -25.64 -17.40
CA GLU A 36 -10.19 -26.75 -16.45
C GLU A 36 -10.79 -26.39 -15.07
N LYS A 37 -11.48 -27.35 -14.48
CA LYS A 37 -12.05 -27.22 -13.12
C LYS A 37 -11.05 -27.58 -12.02
N LYS A 38 -10.00 -28.33 -12.34
CA LYS A 38 -8.93 -28.77 -11.42
C LYS A 38 -7.59 -28.23 -11.90
N PRO A 39 -6.68 -27.89 -10.99
CA PRO A 39 -5.34 -27.42 -11.35
C PRO A 39 -4.58 -28.52 -12.10
N SER A 40 -4.01 -28.17 -13.23
CA SER A 40 -3.06 -29.03 -13.97
C SER A 40 -1.73 -28.32 -14.21
N PHE A 41 -1.74 -26.99 -14.15
CA PHE A 41 -0.58 -26.10 -14.28
C PHE A 41 -0.06 -25.74 -12.89
N TYR A 42 1.25 -25.85 -12.71
CA TYR A 42 1.93 -25.51 -11.45
C TYR A 42 3.16 -24.66 -11.73
N MET A 43 3.34 -23.62 -10.93
CA MET A 43 4.53 -22.77 -10.96
C MET A 43 5.21 -22.74 -9.60
N ASN A 44 6.50 -23.01 -9.59
CA ASN A 44 7.31 -22.95 -8.38
C ASN A 44 7.64 -21.49 -8.05
N THR A 45 7.31 -21.06 -6.84
CA THR A 45 7.41 -19.66 -6.42
C THR A 45 8.82 -19.22 -6.04
N GLU A 46 9.76 -20.15 -5.89
CA GLU A 46 11.17 -19.84 -5.63
C GLU A 46 11.98 -19.76 -6.93
N SER A 47 11.81 -20.75 -7.79
CA SER A 47 12.57 -20.84 -9.06
C SER A 47 11.89 -20.12 -10.22
N GLY A 48 10.57 -19.91 -10.17
CA GLY A 48 9.78 -19.39 -11.28
C GLY A 48 9.62 -20.39 -12.43
N VAL A 49 9.91 -21.65 -12.21
CA VAL A 49 9.72 -22.71 -13.24
C VAL A 49 8.29 -23.22 -13.16
N PHE A 50 7.64 -23.35 -14.30
CA PHE A 50 6.31 -23.94 -14.40
C PHE A 50 6.30 -25.26 -15.18
N TYR A 51 5.30 -26.09 -14.86
CA TYR A 51 5.01 -27.33 -15.54
C TYR A 51 3.50 -27.61 -15.53
N CYS A 52 2.97 -28.12 -16.64
CA CYS A 52 1.61 -28.65 -16.73
C CYS A 52 1.61 -30.18 -16.81
N HIS A 53 0.90 -30.83 -15.90
CA HIS A 53 0.81 -32.30 -15.87
C HIS A 53 -0.06 -32.90 -16.97
N THR A 54 -0.86 -32.09 -17.66
CA THR A 54 -1.77 -32.57 -18.73
C THR A 54 -1.16 -32.43 -20.12
N CYS A 55 -0.66 -31.24 -20.47
CA CYS A 55 -0.09 -31.01 -21.81
C CYS A 55 1.46 -30.99 -21.83
N HIS A 56 2.10 -31.20 -20.68
CA HIS A 56 3.55 -31.26 -20.49
C HIS A 56 4.33 -30.02 -20.89
N VAL A 57 3.64 -28.89 -21.14
CA VAL A 57 4.31 -27.61 -21.36
C VAL A 57 5.09 -27.21 -20.09
N LYS A 58 6.28 -26.68 -20.30
CA LYS A 58 7.18 -26.24 -19.22
C LYS A 58 7.93 -24.99 -19.64
N GLY A 59 8.37 -24.21 -18.66
CA GLY A 59 9.15 -23.01 -18.94
C GLY A 59 9.44 -22.20 -17.69
N THR A 60 9.98 -21.02 -17.91
CA THR A 60 10.26 -20.05 -16.86
C THR A 60 9.12 -19.02 -16.73
N PHE A 61 9.08 -18.31 -15.60
CA PHE A 61 8.11 -17.25 -15.36
C PHE A 61 8.09 -16.20 -16.48
N VAL A 62 9.27 -15.82 -17.02
CA VAL A 62 9.35 -14.87 -18.14
C VAL A 62 8.73 -15.45 -19.42
N GLN A 63 8.95 -16.73 -19.69
CA GLN A 63 8.32 -17.40 -20.84
C GLN A 63 6.80 -17.48 -20.68
N PHE A 64 6.31 -17.73 -19.47
CA PHE A 64 4.89 -17.67 -19.15
C PHE A 64 4.31 -16.29 -19.45
N LEU A 65 4.89 -15.21 -18.89
CA LEU A 65 4.42 -13.84 -19.11
C LEU A 65 4.35 -13.48 -20.60
N LYS A 66 5.41 -13.80 -21.35
CA LYS A 66 5.44 -13.57 -22.80
C LYS A 66 4.36 -14.34 -23.54
N ALA A 67 4.15 -15.60 -23.18
CA ALA A 67 3.10 -16.44 -23.78
C ALA A 67 1.69 -15.94 -23.48
N MET A 68 1.51 -15.27 -22.34
CA MET A 68 0.23 -14.63 -21.95
C MET A 68 0.05 -13.24 -22.56
N GLY A 69 0.96 -12.78 -23.42
CA GLY A 69 0.86 -11.47 -24.06
C GLY A 69 1.20 -10.29 -23.17
N ALA A 70 1.95 -10.53 -22.08
CA ALA A 70 2.44 -9.47 -21.21
C ALA A 70 3.32 -8.49 -22.00
N SER A 71 3.12 -7.18 -21.79
CA SER A 71 3.95 -6.14 -22.40
C SER A 71 5.40 -6.23 -21.91
N ALA A 72 6.35 -5.72 -22.70
CA ALA A 72 7.76 -5.65 -22.30
C ALA A 72 7.91 -4.95 -20.95
N ARG A 73 7.15 -3.89 -20.71
CA ARG A 73 7.12 -3.14 -19.46
C ARG A 73 6.65 -4.00 -18.27
N GLU A 74 5.65 -4.84 -18.47
CA GLU A 74 5.14 -5.75 -17.43
C GLU A 74 6.17 -6.84 -17.12
N VAL A 75 6.82 -7.39 -18.13
CA VAL A 75 7.90 -8.37 -17.95
C VAL A 75 9.06 -7.75 -17.18
N ASP A 76 9.51 -6.56 -17.57
CA ASP A 76 10.61 -5.85 -16.91
C ASP A 76 10.25 -5.51 -15.45
N PHE A 77 9.02 -5.08 -15.20
CA PHE A 77 8.53 -4.83 -13.86
C PHE A 77 8.62 -6.08 -12.97
N HIS A 78 8.07 -7.21 -13.43
CA HIS A 78 8.11 -8.45 -12.65
C HIS A 78 9.54 -8.96 -12.42
N LEU A 79 10.43 -8.77 -13.38
CA LEU A 79 11.86 -9.11 -13.24
C LEU A 79 12.58 -8.18 -12.26
N GLU A 80 12.27 -6.88 -12.30
CA GLU A 80 12.86 -5.89 -11.40
C GLU A 80 12.43 -6.14 -9.95
N VAL A 81 11.14 -6.40 -9.72
CA VAL A 81 10.63 -6.80 -8.40
C VAL A 81 11.33 -8.06 -7.89
N ALA A 82 11.53 -9.04 -8.76
CA ALA A 82 12.24 -10.29 -8.41
C ALA A 82 13.72 -10.04 -8.07
N ARG A 83 14.39 -9.08 -8.75
CA ARG A 83 15.82 -8.75 -8.53
C ARG A 83 16.05 -7.89 -7.30
N HIS A 84 15.13 -6.96 -6.97
CA HIS A 84 15.29 -5.99 -5.89
C HIS A 84 14.82 -6.52 -4.53
N ARG A 85 14.70 -7.83 -4.35
CA ARG A 85 14.60 -8.38 -3.00
C ARG A 85 15.84 -7.94 -2.23
N PRO A 86 15.73 -7.22 -1.11
CA PRO A 86 16.85 -7.05 -0.21
C PRO A 86 17.35 -8.46 0.13
N LYS A 87 18.64 -8.72 -0.07
CA LYS A 87 19.27 -9.96 0.41
C LYS A 87 19.02 -9.99 1.91
N ARG A 88 17.97 -10.73 2.36
CA ARG A 88 17.72 -10.95 3.77
C ARG A 88 19.04 -11.50 4.34
N ARG A 89 19.68 -10.76 5.23
CA ARG A 89 20.64 -11.36 6.15
C ARG A 89 19.88 -12.52 6.80
N ARG A 90 20.29 -13.75 6.44
CA ARG A 90 19.67 -14.97 6.96
C ARG A 90 19.99 -15.03 8.45
N ASP A 91 19.00 -14.63 9.27
CA ASP A 91 19.06 -14.83 10.69
C ASP A 91 18.91 -16.35 10.95
N PRO A 92 19.91 -17.02 11.52
CA PRO A 92 19.87 -18.45 11.76
C PRO A 92 18.70 -18.88 12.65
N LEU A 93 18.25 -18.02 13.56
CA LEU A 93 17.12 -18.27 14.46
C LEU A 93 15.78 -18.28 13.73
N LYS A 94 15.63 -17.52 12.64
CA LYS A 94 14.42 -17.52 11.79
C LYS A 94 14.27 -18.79 10.97
N ARG A 95 15.34 -19.53 10.75
CA ARG A 95 15.35 -20.82 10.02
C ARG A 95 14.79 -21.97 10.85
N ALA A 96 14.94 -21.91 12.18
CA ALA A 96 14.47 -22.94 13.10
C ALA A 96 12.97 -22.89 13.39
N ALA A 97 12.32 -21.74 13.15
CA ALA A 97 10.91 -21.52 13.50
C ALA A 97 9.91 -21.80 12.36
N GLY A 98 10.35 -22.32 11.20
CA GLY A 98 9.46 -22.64 10.08
C GLY A 98 8.69 -21.43 9.53
N VAL A 99 9.28 -20.23 9.55
CA VAL A 99 8.62 -18.97 9.23
C VAL A 99 8.35 -18.88 7.73
N GLY A 100 7.25 -19.48 7.30
CA GLY A 100 6.52 -19.09 6.11
C GLY A 100 5.79 -17.78 6.39
N GLU A 101 5.97 -16.83 5.52
CA GLU A 101 5.22 -15.59 5.35
C GLU A 101 4.62 -14.91 6.60
N HIS A 102 5.07 -13.68 6.85
CA HIS A 102 4.73 -12.84 8.01
C HIS A 102 3.35 -12.17 7.84
N PHE A 103 2.30 -12.95 7.67
CA PHE A 103 0.94 -12.43 7.65
C PHE A 103 0.27 -12.67 9.00
N LEU A 104 -0.48 -11.67 9.45
CA LEU A 104 -1.34 -11.82 10.61
C LEU A 104 -2.58 -12.64 10.22
N ASN A 105 -3.15 -13.33 11.21
CA ASN A 105 -4.43 -14.00 11.01
C ASN A 105 -5.54 -12.97 10.88
N GLU A 106 -6.35 -13.06 9.84
CA GLU A 106 -7.51 -12.16 9.60
C GLU A 106 -8.50 -12.15 10.77
N ALA A 107 -8.61 -13.25 11.50
CA ALA A 107 -9.47 -13.34 12.69
C ALA A 107 -9.11 -12.31 13.77
N LEU A 108 -7.88 -11.78 13.79
CA LEU A 108 -7.49 -10.71 14.70
C LEU A 108 -8.31 -9.44 14.52
N LEU A 109 -8.74 -9.13 13.31
CA LEU A 109 -9.59 -7.97 13.05
C LEU A 109 -10.94 -8.09 13.76
N GLY A 110 -11.41 -9.33 13.97
CA GLY A 110 -12.64 -9.60 14.71
C GLY A 110 -12.64 -9.03 16.14
N VAL A 111 -11.48 -8.98 16.78
CA VAL A 111 -11.32 -8.42 18.12
C VAL A 111 -11.58 -6.89 18.14
N PHE A 112 -11.33 -6.23 17.03
CA PHE A 112 -11.42 -4.78 16.87
C PHE A 112 -12.67 -4.33 16.08
N GLN A 113 -13.59 -5.23 15.74
CA GLN A 113 -14.80 -4.94 14.95
C GLN A 113 -15.85 -4.11 15.72
N PHE A 114 -15.40 -3.06 16.38
CA PHE A 114 -16.28 -2.08 17.00
C PHE A 114 -16.20 -0.79 16.18
N CYS A 115 -17.38 -0.22 15.86
CA CYS A 115 -17.43 1.04 15.15
C CYS A 115 -16.82 2.17 16.01
N PRO A 116 -15.82 2.89 15.51
CA PRO A 116 -15.21 4.01 16.24
C PRO A 116 -16.15 5.21 16.27
N LYS A 117 -16.91 5.34 17.37
CA LYS A 117 -17.93 6.39 17.55
C LYS A 117 -17.42 7.83 17.34
N SER A 118 -16.15 8.08 17.63
CA SER A 118 -15.51 9.38 17.40
C SER A 118 -15.47 9.73 15.91
N LEU A 119 -15.11 8.78 15.03
CA LEU A 119 -15.11 9.01 13.58
C LEU A 119 -16.55 9.24 13.06
N VAL A 120 -17.53 8.45 13.55
CA VAL A 120 -18.93 8.65 13.18
C VAL A 120 -19.43 10.04 13.58
N LYS A 121 -19.03 10.51 14.77
CA LYS A 121 -19.33 11.87 15.21
C LYS A 121 -18.67 12.93 14.33
N ASP A 122 -17.49 12.64 13.79
CA ASP A 122 -16.77 13.51 12.85
C ASP A 122 -17.34 13.42 11.41
N GLY A 123 -18.44 12.68 11.16
CA GLY A 123 -19.13 12.61 9.86
C GLY A 123 -18.74 11.42 8.97
N PHE A 124 -17.91 10.48 9.46
CA PHE A 124 -17.54 9.29 8.68
C PHE A 124 -18.66 8.24 8.64
N ASP A 125 -18.95 7.71 7.45
CA ASP A 125 -19.97 6.66 7.27
C ASP A 125 -19.57 5.35 7.95
N PRO A 126 -20.37 4.83 8.90
CA PRO A 126 -20.10 3.57 9.58
C PRO A 126 -19.96 2.36 8.62
N LYS A 127 -20.69 2.35 7.50
CA LYS A 127 -20.63 1.26 6.52
C LYS A 127 -19.30 1.28 5.78
N LEU A 128 -18.82 2.48 5.43
CA LEU A 128 -17.51 2.64 4.81
C LEU A 128 -16.39 2.26 5.79
N LEU A 129 -16.48 2.70 7.05
CA LEU A 129 -15.50 2.29 8.07
C LEU A 129 -15.44 0.76 8.21
N ALA A 130 -16.59 0.09 8.23
CA ALA A 130 -16.65 -1.37 8.28
C ALA A 130 -16.08 -2.02 7.00
N LYS A 131 -16.38 -1.49 5.81
CA LYS A 131 -15.81 -1.94 4.53
C LYS A 131 -14.29 -1.84 4.49
N LEU A 132 -13.73 -0.78 5.08
CA LEU A 132 -12.29 -0.55 5.19
C LEU A 132 -11.67 -1.21 6.41
N GLU A 133 -12.46 -2.01 7.16
CA GLU A 133 -12.04 -2.76 8.35
C GLU A 133 -11.47 -1.86 9.46
N VAL A 134 -11.89 -0.60 9.47
CA VAL A 134 -11.52 0.35 10.53
C VAL A 134 -12.32 0.01 11.77
N GLY A 135 -11.61 -0.30 12.84
CA GLY A 135 -12.20 -0.77 14.08
C GLY A 135 -11.81 0.07 15.30
N PHE A 136 -12.10 -0.48 16.48
CA PHE A 136 -11.80 0.19 17.73
C PHE A 136 -11.33 -0.81 18.81
N ASP A 137 -10.16 -0.55 19.36
CA ASP A 137 -9.63 -1.24 20.53
C ASP A 137 -10.17 -0.57 21.80
N LYS A 138 -11.13 -1.23 22.44
CA LYS A 138 -11.76 -0.73 23.67
C LYS A 138 -10.80 -0.73 24.87
N LYS A 139 -9.82 -1.65 24.90
CA LYS A 139 -8.86 -1.77 26.00
C LYS A 139 -7.87 -0.61 25.98
N ASN A 140 -7.30 -0.34 24.81
CA ASN A 140 -6.27 0.69 24.66
C ASN A 140 -6.83 2.02 24.14
N MET A 141 -8.15 2.16 24.01
CA MET A 141 -8.83 3.36 23.54
C MET A 141 -8.26 3.88 22.21
N ARG A 142 -8.10 2.98 21.23
CA ARG A 142 -7.51 3.30 19.93
C ARG A 142 -8.42 2.92 18.77
N ILE A 143 -8.52 3.82 17.79
CA ILE A 143 -9.06 3.48 16.48
C ILE A 143 -8.03 2.62 15.77
N THR A 144 -8.43 1.47 15.24
CA THR A 144 -7.54 0.53 14.59
C THR A 144 -7.67 0.58 13.07
N PHE A 145 -6.53 0.60 12.38
CA PHE A 145 -6.42 0.61 10.93
C PHE A 145 -5.61 -0.61 10.50
N PRO A 146 -6.17 -1.54 9.72
CA PRO A 146 -5.42 -2.67 9.20
C PRO A 146 -4.35 -2.18 8.23
N LEU A 147 -3.16 -2.73 8.34
CA LEU A 147 -2.08 -2.55 7.37
C LEU A 147 -2.04 -3.77 6.47
N ARG A 148 -2.23 -3.55 5.18
CA ARG A 148 -2.23 -4.61 4.18
C ARG A 148 -1.09 -4.41 3.19
N ASP A 149 -0.49 -5.51 2.74
CA ASP A 149 0.46 -5.47 1.63
C ASP A 149 -0.24 -5.22 0.30
N LEU A 150 0.50 -5.21 -0.81
CA LEU A 150 -0.06 -4.99 -2.14
C LEU A 150 -1.05 -6.07 -2.61
N HIS A 151 -1.07 -7.21 -1.94
CA HIS A 151 -1.96 -8.36 -2.23
C HIS A 151 -3.17 -8.42 -1.31
N GLY A 152 -3.31 -7.42 -0.45
CA GLY A 152 -4.39 -7.36 0.53
C GLY A 152 -4.19 -8.23 1.77
N MET A 153 -3.02 -8.88 1.93
CA MET A 153 -2.74 -9.69 3.11
C MET A 153 -2.52 -8.81 4.33
N LEU A 154 -3.15 -9.15 5.45
CA LEU A 154 -2.99 -8.41 6.70
C LEU A 154 -1.56 -8.57 7.23
N VAL A 155 -0.81 -7.46 7.27
CA VAL A 155 0.59 -7.43 7.71
C VAL A 155 0.78 -6.67 9.01
N GLY A 156 -0.21 -5.92 9.46
CA GLY A 156 -0.16 -5.15 10.69
C GLY A 156 -1.45 -4.48 11.05
N ILE A 157 -1.46 -3.90 12.23
CA ILE A 157 -2.55 -3.06 12.73
C ILE A 157 -1.93 -1.81 13.31
N ASN A 158 -2.37 -0.65 12.88
CA ASN A 158 -1.97 0.63 13.47
C ASN A 158 -3.13 1.17 14.31
N GLY A 159 -2.83 1.64 15.51
CA GLY A 159 -3.81 2.19 16.44
C GLY A 159 -3.61 3.69 16.66
N ARG A 160 -4.66 4.51 16.45
CA ARG A 160 -4.68 5.93 16.80
C ARG A 160 -5.42 6.12 18.12
N THR A 161 -4.75 6.66 19.13
CA THR A 161 -5.43 6.96 20.40
C THR A 161 -6.54 8.01 20.23
N VAL A 162 -7.64 7.83 20.94
CA VAL A 162 -8.70 8.84 21.07
C VAL A 162 -8.53 9.69 22.32
N LEU A 163 -7.52 9.37 23.13
CA LEU A 163 -7.14 10.13 24.32
C LEU A 163 -6.06 11.15 23.97
N ASP A 164 -5.88 12.15 24.83
CA ASP A 164 -4.78 13.12 24.67
C ASP A 164 -3.47 12.53 25.24
N GLU A 165 -2.99 11.48 24.55
CA GLU A 165 -1.82 10.72 24.94
C GLU A 165 -0.81 10.64 23.78
N TRP A 166 0.46 10.47 24.10
CA TRP A 166 1.52 10.25 23.14
C TRP A 166 2.10 8.82 23.29
N PRO A 167 2.43 8.10 22.21
CA PRO A 167 2.31 8.51 20.78
C PRO A 167 0.87 8.44 20.27
N ARG A 168 0.50 9.39 19.43
CA ARG A 168 -0.83 9.41 18.79
C ARG A 168 -1.09 8.15 17.96
N TYR A 169 -0.09 7.69 17.23
CA TYR A 169 -0.16 6.48 16.41
C TYR A 169 0.84 5.45 16.91
N GLN A 170 0.43 4.22 16.99
CA GLN A 170 1.26 3.09 17.41
C GLN A 170 0.91 1.86 16.60
N VAL A 171 1.93 1.22 15.97
CA VAL A 171 1.76 -0.10 15.40
C VAL A 171 1.73 -1.11 16.54
N TYR A 172 0.72 -2.00 16.52
CA TYR A 172 0.64 -3.10 17.47
C TYR A 172 1.81 -4.05 17.24
N LYS A 173 2.58 -4.26 18.28
CA LYS A 173 3.71 -5.18 18.28
C LYS A 173 3.25 -6.61 18.57
N ALA A 174 4.15 -7.56 18.39
CA ALA A 174 3.87 -8.97 18.69
C ALA A 174 3.34 -9.17 20.13
N ASP A 175 3.88 -8.43 21.11
CA ASP A 175 3.43 -8.53 22.49
C ASP A 175 2.02 -7.97 22.70
N ASP A 176 1.66 -6.89 22.03
CA ASP A 176 0.31 -6.32 22.07
C ASP A 176 -0.73 -7.27 21.44
N LEU A 177 -0.32 -8.06 20.45
CA LEU A 177 -1.19 -8.98 19.71
C LEU A 177 -1.28 -10.36 20.38
N LYS A 178 -0.31 -10.76 21.21
CA LYS A 178 -0.33 -12.04 21.96
C LYS A 178 -1.55 -12.20 22.86
N GLU A 179 -2.05 -11.10 23.41
CA GLU A 179 -3.25 -11.12 24.26
C GLU A 179 -4.52 -11.48 23.46
N PHE A 180 -4.49 -11.26 22.14
CA PHE A 180 -5.62 -11.55 21.24
C PHE A 180 -5.42 -12.82 20.42
N ALA A 181 -4.23 -13.45 20.49
CA ALA A 181 -3.95 -14.72 19.85
C ALA A 181 -4.73 -15.83 20.55
N ALA A 182 -5.29 -16.74 19.75
CA ALA A 182 -5.77 -18.00 20.28
C ALA A 182 -4.66 -18.68 21.10
N ASP A 183 -5.03 -19.42 22.12
CA ASP A 183 -4.14 -19.96 23.15
C ASP A 183 -3.26 -21.13 22.65
N ASP A 184 -2.89 -21.10 21.37
CA ASP A 184 -2.05 -22.10 20.74
C ASP A 184 -0.60 -21.60 20.56
N ALA A 185 0.34 -22.54 20.74
CA ALA A 185 1.77 -22.26 20.68
C ALA A 185 2.24 -21.79 19.27
N GLU A 186 1.52 -22.20 18.21
CA GLU A 186 1.86 -21.84 16.83
C GLU A 186 1.50 -20.38 16.56
N SER A 187 0.32 -19.92 16.99
CA SER A 187 -0.08 -18.50 16.90
C SER A 187 0.86 -17.62 17.70
N ARG A 188 1.23 -18.01 18.92
CA ARG A 188 2.21 -17.27 19.73
C ARG A 188 3.59 -17.16 19.08
N ALA A 189 4.07 -18.24 18.45
CA ALA A 189 5.34 -18.22 17.72
C ALA A 189 5.31 -17.31 16.49
N ARG A 190 4.19 -17.25 15.77
CA ARG A 190 4.00 -16.35 14.63
C ARG A 190 4.08 -14.88 15.03
N TYR A 191 3.45 -14.49 16.13
CA TYR A 191 3.48 -13.11 16.63
C TYR A 191 4.83 -12.69 17.18
N ALA A 192 5.60 -13.61 17.76
CA ALA A 192 6.92 -13.30 18.35
C ALA A 192 7.95 -12.80 17.32
N VAL A 193 7.74 -13.05 16.02
CA VAL A 193 8.69 -12.69 14.95
C VAL A 193 8.28 -11.42 14.21
N TYR A 194 7.18 -10.79 14.61
CA TYR A 194 6.56 -9.70 13.90
C TYR A 194 7.18 -8.34 14.29
N ASP A 195 7.88 -7.70 13.36
CA ASP A 195 8.40 -6.34 13.49
C ASP A 195 8.14 -5.58 12.19
N ILE A 196 7.07 -4.82 12.15
CA ILE A 196 6.67 -4.03 11.00
C ILE A 196 6.84 -2.54 11.27
N LYS A 197 7.28 -1.82 10.26
CA LYS A 197 7.28 -0.36 10.24
C LYS A 197 6.06 0.11 9.44
N ASN A 198 5.09 0.75 10.08
CA ASN A 198 3.89 1.26 9.42
C ASN A 198 4.21 2.12 8.19
N HIS A 199 5.26 2.93 8.28
CA HIS A 199 5.70 3.82 7.20
C HIS A 199 6.27 3.10 5.97
N ASP A 200 6.44 1.77 5.98
CA ASP A 200 6.83 1.01 4.79
C ASP A 200 5.65 0.71 3.86
N PHE A 201 4.42 0.94 4.32
CA PHE A 201 3.18 0.69 3.58
C PHE A 201 2.48 2.00 3.19
N LEU A 202 1.78 1.97 2.08
CA LEU A 202 0.79 2.98 1.69
C LEU A 202 -0.58 2.43 2.07
N TRP A 203 -1.30 3.10 2.96
CA TRP A 203 -2.63 2.63 3.35
C TRP A 203 -3.60 2.74 2.18
N ASN A 204 -4.50 1.78 2.03
CA ASN A 204 -5.40 1.58 0.91
C ASN A 204 -4.72 1.20 -0.42
N MET A 205 -3.40 1.03 -0.48
CA MET A 205 -2.71 0.72 -1.73
C MET A 205 -3.16 -0.62 -2.33
N HIS A 206 -3.51 -1.62 -1.53
CA HIS A 206 -3.98 -2.92 -2.00
C HIS A 206 -5.26 -2.83 -2.85
N ASN A 207 -6.15 -1.87 -2.56
CA ASN A 207 -7.35 -1.60 -3.34
C ASN A 207 -7.04 -0.82 -4.64
N VAL A 208 -6.08 0.09 -4.59
CA VAL A 208 -5.71 0.97 -5.71
C VAL A 208 -4.72 0.31 -6.67
N TYR A 209 -3.82 -0.54 -6.14
CA TYR A 209 -2.72 -1.11 -6.89
C TYR A 209 -3.14 -1.88 -8.16
N PRO A 210 -4.14 -2.76 -8.14
CA PRO A 210 -4.54 -3.48 -9.34
C PRO A 210 -4.96 -2.54 -10.48
N GLY A 211 -5.81 -1.55 -10.19
CA GLY A 211 -6.26 -0.56 -11.18
C GLY A 211 -5.11 0.28 -11.75
N ALA A 212 -4.25 0.80 -10.86
CA ALA A 212 -3.14 1.65 -11.24
C ALA A 212 -2.02 0.88 -11.98
N PHE A 213 -1.83 -0.39 -11.65
CA PHE A 213 -0.79 -1.21 -12.26
C PHE A 213 -1.22 -1.78 -13.62
N TYR A 214 -2.46 -2.26 -13.73
CA TYR A 214 -2.98 -2.86 -14.95
C TYR A 214 -3.63 -1.85 -15.92
N GLY A 215 -3.66 -0.56 -15.57
CA GLY A 215 -4.01 0.52 -16.48
C GLY A 215 -5.51 0.84 -16.57
N SER A 216 -6.31 0.41 -15.58
CA SER A 216 -7.71 0.86 -15.45
C SER A 216 -7.85 2.17 -14.64
N THR A 217 -6.75 2.67 -14.08
CA THR A 217 -6.69 3.92 -13.33
C THR A 217 -5.53 4.76 -13.84
N ASP A 218 -5.81 5.99 -14.29
CA ASP A 218 -4.80 6.89 -14.88
C ASP A 218 -4.12 7.80 -13.86
N ALA A 219 -4.70 7.95 -12.68
CA ALA A 219 -4.17 8.78 -11.61
C ALA A 219 -4.31 8.11 -10.24
N VAL A 220 -3.39 8.41 -9.33
CA VAL A 220 -3.45 8.02 -7.91
C VAL A 220 -3.30 9.27 -7.06
N ILE A 221 -4.25 9.48 -6.16
CA ILE A 221 -4.24 10.57 -5.18
C ILE A 221 -3.45 10.11 -3.95
N ILE A 222 -2.58 10.97 -3.47
CA ILE A 222 -1.76 10.71 -2.29
C ILE A 222 -2.12 11.73 -1.22
N VAL A 223 -2.58 11.24 -0.06
CA VAL A 223 -2.91 12.04 1.12
C VAL A 223 -1.96 11.72 2.28
N GLU A 224 -2.00 12.52 3.34
CA GLU A 224 -1.11 12.34 4.48
C GLU A 224 -1.55 11.20 5.40
N GLY A 225 -2.80 11.18 5.84
CA GLY A 225 -3.28 10.32 6.90
C GLY A 225 -4.49 9.44 6.54
N TYR A 226 -4.83 8.55 7.46
CA TYR A 226 -5.96 7.62 7.32
C TYR A 226 -7.31 8.36 7.17
N LYS A 227 -7.55 9.39 8.00
CA LYS A 227 -8.81 10.16 7.98
C LYS A 227 -9.03 10.82 6.63
N ALA A 228 -8.01 11.51 6.12
CA ALA A 228 -8.04 12.13 4.81
C ALA A 228 -8.31 11.10 3.69
N CYS A 229 -7.71 9.91 3.77
CA CYS A 229 -7.94 8.84 2.80
C CYS A 229 -9.38 8.31 2.86
N ILE A 230 -9.90 8.01 4.06
CA ILE A 230 -11.28 7.53 4.24
C ILE A 230 -12.29 8.59 3.77
N TRP A 231 -12.05 9.86 4.11
CA TRP A 231 -12.91 10.96 3.71
C TRP A 231 -12.96 11.10 2.19
N THR A 232 -11.82 11.07 1.53
CA THR A 232 -11.73 11.11 0.06
C THR A 232 -12.50 9.94 -0.59
N ILE A 233 -12.38 8.72 -0.03
CA ILE A 233 -13.17 7.56 -0.49
C ILE A 233 -14.67 7.79 -0.26
N GLN A 234 -15.06 8.40 0.84
CA GLN A 234 -16.46 8.72 1.14
C GLN A 234 -17.09 9.67 0.11
N GLN A 235 -16.28 10.55 -0.47
CA GLN A 235 -16.70 11.42 -1.59
C GLN A 235 -16.71 10.71 -2.95
N GLY A 236 -16.59 9.39 -2.98
CA GLY A 236 -16.65 8.59 -4.22
C GLY A 236 -15.33 8.50 -4.98
N ILE A 237 -14.21 8.88 -4.38
CA ILE A 237 -12.89 8.88 -5.02
C ILE A 237 -12.06 7.71 -4.46
N ASP A 238 -12.09 6.55 -5.16
CA ASP A 238 -11.50 5.29 -4.67
C ASP A 238 -9.99 5.17 -4.93
N ASN A 239 -9.42 5.94 -5.85
CA ASN A 239 -8.02 5.86 -6.27
C ASN A 239 -7.07 6.67 -5.36
N VAL A 240 -7.28 6.63 -4.07
CA VAL A 240 -6.55 7.38 -3.05
C VAL A 240 -5.78 6.47 -2.10
N VAL A 241 -4.57 6.89 -1.70
CA VAL A 241 -3.68 6.19 -0.77
C VAL A 241 -3.10 7.16 0.26
N ALA A 242 -2.83 6.67 1.49
CA ALA A 242 -2.21 7.49 2.53
C ALA A 242 -0.75 7.12 2.78
N LEU A 243 0.09 8.16 2.96
CA LEU A 243 1.51 8.03 3.34
C LEU A 243 1.69 7.60 4.80
N GLN A 244 0.67 7.81 5.65
CA GLN A 244 0.72 7.63 7.11
C GLN A 244 1.69 8.62 7.79
N GLY A 245 1.86 9.79 7.23
CA GLY A 245 2.71 10.89 7.69
C GLY A 245 2.99 11.87 6.57
N SER A 246 3.56 13.02 6.90
CA SER A 246 3.83 14.09 5.92
C SER A 246 4.99 13.80 4.96
N ARG A 247 5.76 12.74 5.17
CA ARG A 247 6.95 12.42 4.36
C ARG A 247 6.89 11.03 3.79
N MET A 248 7.05 10.92 2.48
CA MET A 248 7.16 9.66 1.77
C MET A 248 8.45 8.92 2.13
N THR A 249 8.36 7.65 2.53
CA THR A 249 9.54 6.81 2.78
C THR A 249 10.18 6.30 1.49
N ALA A 250 11.37 5.72 1.59
CA ALA A 250 12.03 5.10 0.44
C ALA A 250 11.27 3.85 -0.08
N MET A 251 10.57 3.14 0.80
CA MET A 251 9.77 1.97 0.40
C MET A 251 8.51 2.42 -0.34
N GLN A 252 7.80 3.42 0.18
CA GLN A 252 6.64 4.02 -0.49
C GLN A 252 7.01 4.58 -1.87
N GLU A 253 8.16 5.28 -2.00
CA GLU A 253 8.69 5.75 -3.29
C GLU A 253 8.87 4.59 -4.27
N ARG A 254 9.46 3.46 -3.82
CA ARG A 254 9.66 2.29 -4.67
C ARG A 254 8.34 1.71 -5.17
N ILE A 255 7.32 1.65 -4.32
CA ILE A 255 5.98 1.17 -4.69
C ILE A 255 5.37 2.10 -5.75
N LEU A 256 5.32 3.39 -5.47
CA LEU A 256 4.73 4.38 -6.38
C LEU A 256 5.47 4.45 -7.73
N CYS A 257 6.79 4.37 -7.72
CA CYS A 257 7.58 4.39 -8.95
C CYS A 257 7.36 3.20 -9.89
N ARG A 258 6.67 2.16 -9.44
CA ARG A 258 6.27 1.02 -10.30
C ARG A 258 5.03 1.32 -11.13
N LEU A 259 4.21 2.27 -10.67
CA LEU A 259 2.95 2.62 -11.31
C LEU A 259 3.19 3.57 -12.49
N GLY A 260 2.42 3.37 -13.57
CA GLY A 260 2.51 4.20 -14.78
C GLY A 260 1.57 5.40 -14.81
N VAL A 261 1.03 5.77 -13.67
CA VAL A 261 -0.03 6.75 -13.49
C VAL A 261 0.50 8.15 -13.23
N THR A 262 -0.40 9.14 -13.25
CA THR A 262 -0.16 10.48 -12.73
C THR A 262 -0.41 10.47 -11.23
N PHE A 263 0.47 11.06 -10.43
CA PHE A 263 0.25 11.24 -9.00
C PHE A 263 -0.32 12.63 -8.73
N ILE A 264 -1.37 12.68 -7.90
CA ILE A 264 -1.98 13.93 -7.44
C ILE A 264 -1.73 14.02 -5.93
N LEU A 265 -0.97 15.03 -5.50
CA LEU A 265 -0.63 15.21 -4.09
C LEU A 265 -1.66 16.12 -3.42
N LEU A 266 -2.43 15.55 -2.49
CA LEU A 266 -3.46 16.21 -1.69
C LEU A 266 -3.08 16.07 -0.19
N LEU A 267 -1.90 16.64 0.19
CA LEU A 267 -1.44 16.64 1.57
C LEU A 267 -2.07 17.83 2.33
N ASP A 268 -1.95 17.84 3.66
CA ASP A 268 -2.52 18.87 4.51
C ASP A 268 -2.03 20.28 4.16
N ASN A 269 -2.90 21.29 4.27
CA ASN A 269 -2.57 22.70 4.01
C ASN A 269 -1.86 23.35 5.19
N ASN A 270 -0.79 22.74 5.66
CA ASN A 270 0.07 23.31 6.69
C ASN A 270 1.54 23.26 6.26
N LYS A 271 2.43 23.83 7.03
CA LYS A 271 3.86 23.87 6.71
C LYS A 271 4.43 22.46 6.45
N ALA A 272 4.10 21.47 7.29
CA ALA A 272 4.61 20.10 7.16
C ALA A 272 4.09 19.42 5.90
N GLY A 273 2.80 19.58 5.58
CA GLY A 273 2.18 19.04 4.37
C GLY A 273 2.72 19.70 3.10
N ARG A 274 2.94 21.02 3.09
CA ARG A 274 3.58 21.71 1.94
C ARG A 274 5.03 21.26 1.73
N GLU A 275 5.82 21.13 2.81
CA GLU A 275 7.20 20.57 2.72
C GLU A 275 7.15 19.10 2.23
N GLY A 276 6.19 18.32 2.71
CA GLY A 276 5.96 16.93 2.29
C GLY A 276 5.56 16.82 0.83
N THR A 277 4.65 17.67 0.35
CA THR A 277 4.25 17.78 -1.05
C THR A 277 5.48 18.07 -1.93
N TYR A 278 6.27 19.08 -1.55
CA TYR A 278 7.46 19.44 -2.29
C TYR A 278 8.49 18.31 -2.36
N ASP A 279 8.81 17.65 -1.23
CA ASP A 279 9.78 16.55 -1.18
C ASP A 279 9.29 15.33 -1.97
N THR A 280 8.04 14.94 -1.79
CA THR A 280 7.42 13.82 -2.50
C THR A 280 7.40 14.08 -4.01
N ALA A 281 6.97 15.27 -4.45
CA ALA A 281 6.91 15.62 -5.86
C ALA A 281 8.28 15.59 -6.53
N ILE A 282 9.30 16.20 -5.92
CA ILE A 282 10.68 16.18 -6.46
C ILE A 282 11.22 14.75 -6.58
N ARG A 283 10.98 13.90 -5.59
CA ARG A 283 11.47 12.53 -5.60
C ARG A 283 10.81 11.72 -6.70
N LEU A 284 9.49 11.80 -6.86
CA LEU A 284 8.74 11.12 -7.92
C LEU A 284 9.11 11.66 -9.32
N GLN A 285 9.28 13.00 -9.49
CA GLN A 285 9.71 13.56 -10.77
C GLN A 285 11.12 13.12 -11.17
N LYS A 286 12.05 13.00 -10.23
CA LYS A 286 13.40 12.46 -10.50
C LYS A 286 13.37 11.02 -11.00
N ARG A 287 12.31 10.28 -10.69
CA ARG A 287 12.02 8.93 -11.20
C ARG A 287 11.20 8.93 -12.49
N GLY A 288 11.04 10.10 -13.12
CA GLY A 288 10.28 10.24 -14.37
C GLY A 288 8.76 10.11 -14.19
N ARG A 289 8.22 10.33 -12.97
CA ARG A 289 6.78 10.27 -12.73
C ARG A 289 6.11 11.62 -12.96
N ARG A 290 4.90 11.61 -13.50
CA ARG A 290 4.06 12.81 -13.61
C ARG A 290 3.45 13.11 -12.25
N VAL A 291 3.55 14.36 -11.81
CA VAL A 291 3.08 14.78 -10.49
C VAL A 291 2.34 16.11 -10.62
N ASN A 292 1.11 16.13 -10.17
CA ASN A 292 0.31 17.31 -9.93
C ASN A 292 0.18 17.54 -8.43
N CYS A 293 0.10 18.78 -8.00
CA CYS A 293 -0.05 19.15 -6.60
C CYS A 293 -1.32 19.98 -6.44
N CYS A 294 -2.11 19.64 -5.47
CA CYS A 294 -3.30 20.39 -5.09
C CYS A 294 -2.93 21.72 -4.46
N ASN A 295 -3.84 22.67 -4.56
CA ASN A 295 -3.68 24.00 -4.05
C ASN A 295 -4.94 24.40 -3.28
N TYR A 296 -4.76 24.71 -1.99
CA TYR A 296 -5.85 25.14 -1.11
C TYR A 296 -6.00 26.66 -1.06
N SER A 297 -5.19 27.42 -1.81
CA SER A 297 -4.75 28.79 -1.47
C SER A 297 -5.79 29.88 -1.56
N GLU A 298 -6.94 29.68 -2.17
CA GLU A 298 -7.84 30.80 -2.41
C GLU A 298 -8.98 30.93 -1.36
N TRP A 299 -9.25 29.86 -0.62
CA TRP A 299 -10.40 29.80 0.28
C TRP A 299 -10.23 28.91 1.52
N ALA A 300 -9.14 28.18 1.64
CA ALA A 300 -8.88 27.31 2.79
C ALA A 300 -7.91 27.92 3.80
N GLU A 301 -8.21 27.81 5.08
CA GLU A 301 -7.34 28.25 6.17
C GLU A 301 -6.00 27.47 6.18
N GLU A 302 -4.96 28.04 6.80
CA GLU A 302 -3.61 27.49 6.82
C GLU A 302 -3.51 26.07 7.43
N SER A 303 -4.46 25.59 8.15
CA SER A 303 -4.46 24.27 8.79
C SER A 303 -5.46 23.30 8.19
N THR A 304 -6.11 23.66 7.07
CA THR A 304 -7.12 22.81 6.42
C THR A 304 -6.54 21.47 6.01
N GLN A 305 -7.23 20.40 6.32
CA GLN A 305 -6.93 19.04 5.93
C GLN A 305 -7.99 18.54 4.95
N PRO A 306 -7.71 17.51 4.13
CA PRO A 306 -8.71 16.98 3.20
C PRO A 306 -10.01 16.54 3.86
N ASP A 307 -9.97 16.07 5.11
CA ASP A 307 -11.15 15.68 5.89
C ASP A 307 -11.91 16.84 6.54
N ASN A 308 -11.51 18.09 6.27
CA ASN A 308 -12.26 19.29 6.61
C ASN A 308 -13.05 19.87 5.41
N LEU A 309 -12.82 19.34 4.21
CA LEU A 309 -13.47 19.78 2.98
C LEU A 309 -14.77 19.01 2.76
N ASP A 310 -15.80 19.67 2.24
CA ASP A 310 -16.97 18.98 1.74
C ASP A 310 -16.72 18.35 0.36
N ASP A 311 -17.74 17.73 -0.23
CA ASP A 311 -17.65 17.03 -1.52
C ASP A 311 -17.37 17.97 -2.70
N GLU A 312 -17.97 19.16 -2.71
CA GLU A 312 -17.73 20.18 -3.75
C GLU A 312 -16.32 20.77 -3.62
N GLU A 313 -15.90 21.08 -2.41
CA GLU A 313 -14.57 21.63 -2.10
C GLU A 313 -13.43 20.68 -2.45
N ILE A 314 -13.54 19.38 -2.09
CA ILE A 314 -12.49 18.40 -2.39
C ILE A 314 -12.35 18.18 -3.91
N LEU A 315 -13.47 18.16 -4.64
CA LEU A 315 -13.45 18.07 -6.10
C LEU A 315 -12.82 19.32 -6.72
N ALA A 316 -13.17 20.51 -6.23
CA ALA A 316 -12.59 21.76 -6.72
C ALA A 316 -11.07 21.82 -6.50
N VAL A 317 -10.58 21.35 -5.34
CA VAL A 317 -9.13 21.26 -5.03
C VAL A 317 -8.41 20.27 -5.95
N LEU A 318 -9.04 19.15 -6.27
CA LEU A 318 -8.48 18.14 -7.17
C LEU A 318 -8.44 18.63 -8.63
N ASP A 319 -9.50 19.28 -9.08
CA ASP A 319 -9.58 19.84 -10.45
C ASP A 319 -8.58 20.99 -10.65
N ALA A 320 -8.34 21.78 -9.60
CA ALA A 320 -7.35 22.86 -9.59
C ALA A 320 -5.89 22.36 -9.44
N ALA A 321 -5.66 21.04 -9.36
CA ALA A 321 -4.32 20.49 -9.19
C ALA A 321 -3.41 20.86 -10.36
N GLN A 322 -2.23 21.37 -10.05
CA GLN A 322 -1.26 21.89 -11.03
C GLN A 322 -0.04 21.00 -11.14
N PRO A 323 0.59 20.91 -12.34
CA PRO A 323 1.90 20.29 -12.47
C PRO A 323 2.87 20.86 -11.44
N PHE A 324 3.66 20.01 -10.79
CA PHE A 324 4.56 20.43 -9.72
C PHE A 324 5.45 21.62 -10.09
N ASN A 325 5.94 21.68 -11.32
CA ASN A 325 6.79 22.79 -11.77
C ASN A 325 6.06 24.15 -11.79
N ARG A 326 4.73 24.17 -11.91
CA ARG A 326 3.91 25.37 -11.79
C ARG A 326 3.58 25.63 -10.32
N TRP A 327 3.16 24.61 -9.58
CA TRP A 327 2.80 24.70 -8.17
C TRP A 327 3.93 25.26 -7.30
N ARG A 328 5.19 24.80 -7.49
CA ARG A 328 6.35 25.27 -6.71
C ARG A 328 6.70 26.74 -6.93
N LYS A 329 6.25 27.35 -8.03
CA LYS A 329 6.50 28.77 -8.36
C LYS A 329 5.43 29.70 -7.77
N GLN A 330 4.40 29.16 -7.14
CA GLN A 330 3.39 29.99 -6.48
C GLN A 330 4.03 30.77 -5.32
N PRO A 331 3.60 32.02 -5.06
CA PRO A 331 4.25 32.89 -4.08
C PRO A 331 4.45 32.26 -2.70
N TRP A 332 3.45 31.50 -2.23
CA TRP A 332 3.48 30.82 -0.94
C TRP A 332 4.36 29.56 -0.88
N ASN A 333 4.88 29.08 -2.02
CA ASN A 333 5.74 27.89 -2.12
C ASN A 333 7.20 28.21 -2.45
N THR A 334 7.52 29.44 -2.83
CA THR A 334 8.89 29.83 -3.27
C THR A 334 9.95 29.60 -2.20
N HIS A 335 9.61 29.81 -0.93
CA HIS A 335 10.51 29.56 0.21
C HIS A 335 10.93 28.09 0.35
N LEU A 336 10.19 27.14 -0.22
CA LEU A 336 10.51 25.70 -0.16
C LEU A 336 11.75 25.34 -0.99
N ASP A 337 12.00 26.06 -2.09
CA ASP A 337 13.22 25.91 -2.88
C ASP A 337 14.46 26.37 -2.10
N ASP A 338 14.36 27.46 -1.37
CA ASP A 338 15.47 28.04 -0.57
C ASP A 338 15.79 27.20 0.66
N ALA A 339 14.76 26.73 1.38
CA ALA A 339 14.92 25.82 2.52
C ALA A 339 15.62 24.51 2.14
N ARG A 340 15.44 24.02 0.91
CA ARG A 340 16.13 22.82 0.43
C ARG A 340 17.57 23.10 0.02
N ARG A 341 17.87 24.26 -0.55
CA ARG A 341 19.24 24.68 -0.90
C ARG A 341 20.09 24.81 0.36
N SER A 342 19.55 25.43 1.43
CA SER A 342 20.25 25.58 2.71
C SER A 342 20.55 24.23 3.38
N ARG A 343 19.61 23.28 3.37
CA ARG A 343 19.83 21.91 3.92
C ARG A 343 20.91 21.12 3.14
N ARG A 344 21.12 21.39 1.85
CA ARG A 344 22.21 20.77 1.06
C ARG A 344 23.58 21.40 1.34
N GLY A 345 23.64 22.66 1.70
CA GLY A 345 24.88 23.35 2.07
C GLY A 345 25.50 22.84 3.38
N TYR A 346 24.71 22.27 4.27
CA TYR A 346 25.20 21.66 5.53
C TYR A 346 25.65 20.19 5.43
N ALA A 347 25.48 19.56 4.26
CA ALA A 347 25.86 18.15 4.04
C ALA A 347 27.24 18.00 3.37
N VAL A 348 28.02 19.08 3.23
CA VAL A 348 29.35 19.14 2.55
C VAL A 348 30.39 19.86 3.42
N THR A 349 30.31 19.67 4.75
CA THR A 349 31.43 19.99 5.64
C THR A 349 31.74 18.86 6.56
#